data_13e7e748ab34120224eb86120fe07588
#
_entry.id   13e7e748ab34120224eb86120fe07588
#
_cell.length_a   1.000
_cell.length_b   1.000
_cell.length_c   1.000
_cell.angle_alpha   90.00
_cell.angle_beta   90.00
_cell.angle_gamma   90.00
#
_symmetry.space_group_name_H-M   'P 1'
#
loop_
_entity.id
_entity.type
_entity.pdbx_description
1 polymer ?
#
loop_
_entity_poly.entity_id
_entity_poly.type
_entity_poly.pdbx_seq_one_letter_code
_entity_poly.pdbx_strand_id
1 'polypeptide(L)'
;MTTDYSQVSDTAKRVEHLVEPRILEYLESIHPVLAGMPAETPFTIADYGAADGANSSRLFGNSIGYIRKVHPQRRIRLVYVDIADPAPFNRFWAQSHLAEMENIEAQYIRRSFYEPLGSAGSVHIGFSSTSLHWLDTKTISAGFFRHPACIQANQLSGYDRRKFVEKWKSDWRSFFRERSRELVGGGMLWLANLTSFGGDQWPASPGYNNLRDICRTLYDEGCISREELDNIFIPDYFATPEEMRNLVEEDAIRQHFSLKYMDTMTVPCAYFSRACGSLHDAGQRHRLAHSLARVVRAWSESSLRVGLSPGHAGLVDEIYKRLEDRFYEVPQGLPYQYCLMGLVKEV
;
A
#
# COMPACT_ATOMS: atom_id res chain seq x y z
N MET A 1 3.26 9.70 3.87
CA MET A 1 4.23 9.37 2.80
C MET A 1 4.79 10.66 2.23
N THR A 2 6.07 10.67 1.82
CA THR A 2 6.65 11.82 1.13
C THR A 2 6.14 11.93 -0.30
N THR A 3 6.28 13.12 -0.92
CA THR A 3 5.80 13.42 -2.29
C THR A 3 6.46 12.60 -3.40
N ASP A 4 7.53 11.85 -3.10
CA ASP A 4 8.34 11.11 -4.07
C ASP A 4 8.18 9.59 -3.96
N TYR A 5 7.16 9.10 -3.25
CA TYR A 5 7.01 7.66 -2.99
C TYR A 5 6.98 6.82 -4.27
N SER A 6 6.19 7.20 -5.26
CA SER A 6 6.10 6.47 -6.53
C SER A 6 7.39 6.50 -7.34
N GLN A 7 8.26 7.50 -7.15
CA GLN A 7 9.53 7.59 -7.85
C GLN A 7 10.59 6.63 -7.27
N VAL A 8 10.51 6.31 -5.98
CA VAL A 8 11.50 5.47 -5.28
C VAL A 8 11.04 4.03 -5.05
N SER A 9 9.73 3.75 -5.17
CA SER A 9 9.16 2.44 -4.88
C SER A 9 9.05 1.54 -6.13
N ASP A 10 10.21 1.13 -6.69
CA ASP A 10 10.24 0.18 -7.81
C ASP A 10 9.53 -1.16 -7.50
N THR A 11 9.48 -1.56 -6.24
CA THR A 11 8.86 -2.82 -5.83
C THR A 11 7.33 -2.75 -5.97
N ALA A 12 6.70 -1.64 -5.57
CA ALA A 12 5.25 -1.44 -5.71
C ALA A 12 4.81 -1.47 -7.18
N LYS A 13 5.60 -0.87 -8.08
CA LYS A 13 5.33 -0.88 -9.54
C LYS A 13 5.33 -2.30 -10.15
N ARG A 14 6.15 -3.20 -9.63
CA ARG A 14 6.21 -4.59 -10.15
C ARG A 14 4.98 -5.40 -9.86
N VAL A 15 4.27 -5.08 -8.78
CA VAL A 15 3.08 -5.82 -8.37
C VAL A 15 1.93 -5.68 -9.37
N GLU A 16 1.80 -4.53 -10.02
CA GLU A 16 0.77 -4.30 -11.02
C GLU A 16 0.86 -5.28 -12.19
N HIS A 17 2.08 -5.60 -12.65
CA HIS A 17 2.29 -6.58 -13.71
C HIS A 17 1.77 -7.98 -13.35
N LEU A 18 1.74 -8.29 -12.06
CA LEU A 18 1.31 -9.61 -11.56
C LEU A 18 -0.22 -9.70 -11.45
N VAL A 19 -0.87 -8.58 -11.20
CA VAL A 19 -2.34 -8.48 -11.06
C VAL A 19 -3.02 -8.30 -12.42
N GLU A 20 -2.35 -7.65 -13.36
CA GLU A 20 -2.89 -7.29 -14.68
C GLU A 20 -3.53 -8.46 -15.45
N PRO A 21 -2.91 -9.65 -15.59
CA PRO A 21 -3.52 -10.77 -16.32
C PRO A 21 -4.87 -11.17 -15.72
N ARG A 22 -4.99 -11.13 -14.40
CA ARG A 22 -6.22 -11.49 -13.68
C ARG A 22 -7.33 -10.47 -13.86
N ILE A 23 -6.99 -9.19 -13.91
CA ILE A 23 -7.96 -8.13 -14.24
C ILE A 23 -8.46 -8.29 -15.68
N LEU A 24 -7.59 -8.62 -16.61
CA LEU A 24 -7.97 -8.86 -18.00
C LEU A 24 -8.87 -10.09 -18.15
N GLU A 25 -8.55 -11.20 -17.46
CA GLU A 25 -9.43 -12.39 -17.38
C GLU A 25 -10.82 -12.04 -16.84
N TYR A 26 -10.88 -11.21 -15.79
CA TYR A 26 -12.16 -10.74 -15.26
C TYR A 26 -12.92 -9.90 -16.29
N LEU A 27 -12.28 -8.94 -16.94
CA LEU A 27 -12.90 -8.11 -17.97
C LEU A 27 -13.44 -8.95 -19.13
N GLU A 28 -12.73 -10.02 -19.51
CA GLU A 28 -13.20 -10.99 -20.49
C GLU A 28 -14.47 -11.71 -20.01
N SER A 29 -14.49 -12.16 -18.76
CA SER A 29 -15.62 -12.86 -18.17
C SER A 29 -16.92 -12.03 -18.11
N ILE A 30 -16.79 -10.70 -17.92
CA ILE A 30 -17.93 -9.77 -17.84
C ILE A 30 -18.28 -9.11 -19.19
N HIS A 31 -17.65 -9.54 -20.27
CA HIS A 31 -17.88 -8.98 -21.61
C HIS A 31 -19.37 -8.91 -22.00
N PRO A 32 -20.21 -9.95 -21.76
CA PRO A 32 -21.66 -9.84 -22.05
C PRO A 32 -22.36 -8.77 -21.20
N VAL A 33 -21.92 -8.58 -19.95
CA VAL A 33 -22.46 -7.56 -19.04
C VAL A 33 -22.09 -6.17 -19.54
N LEU A 34 -20.81 -5.98 -19.93
CA LEU A 34 -20.32 -4.72 -20.53
C LEU A 34 -21.11 -4.37 -21.80
N ALA A 35 -21.44 -5.38 -22.64
CA ALA A 35 -22.23 -5.20 -23.86
C ALA A 35 -23.64 -4.71 -23.57
N GLY A 36 -24.27 -5.16 -22.49
CA GLY A 36 -25.62 -4.78 -22.08
C GLY A 36 -25.71 -3.47 -21.29
N MET A 37 -24.59 -2.87 -20.88
CA MET A 37 -24.61 -1.61 -20.14
C MET A 37 -25.03 -0.44 -21.02
N PRO A 38 -25.92 0.47 -20.53
CA PRO A 38 -26.27 1.71 -21.26
C PRO A 38 -25.01 2.51 -21.62
N ALA A 39 -25.00 3.13 -22.79
CA ALA A 39 -23.83 3.84 -23.32
C ALA A 39 -23.40 5.01 -22.42
N GLU A 40 -24.35 5.68 -21.79
CA GLU A 40 -24.13 6.83 -20.88
C GLU A 40 -23.64 6.41 -19.50
N THR A 41 -23.79 5.16 -19.11
CA THR A 41 -23.29 4.68 -17.82
C THR A 41 -21.76 4.49 -17.90
N PRO A 42 -20.97 5.24 -17.14
CA PRO A 42 -19.53 5.07 -17.16
C PRO A 42 -19.11 3.74 -16.53
N PHE A 43 -18.09 3.11 -17.10
CA PHE A 43 -17.40 2.02 -16.42
C PHE A 43 -16.40 2.61 -15.41
N THR A 44 -16.59 2.33 -14.13
CA THR A 44 -15.81 2.96 -13.06
C THR A 44 -14.74 2.00 -12.53
N ILE A 45 -13.51 2.48 -12.46
CA ILE A 45 -12.37 1.82 -11.82
C ILE A 45 -11.95 2.70 -10.64
N ALA A 46 -11.82 2.13 -9.43
CA ALA A 46 -11.41 2.85 -8.24
C ALA A 46 -10.07 2.31 -7.71
N ASP A 47 -9.15 3.21 -7.35
CA ASP A 47 -7.87 2.91 -6.72
C ASP A 47 -7.90 3.38 -5.26
N TYR A 48 -7.90 2.44 -4.33
CA TYR A 48 -7.98 2.69 -2.89
C TYR A 48 -6.58 2.69 -2.26
N GLY A 49 -6.10 3.87 -1.91
CA GLY A 49 -4.73 4.12 -1.47
C GLY A 49 -3.80 4.48 -2.63
N ALA A 50 -4.31 5.33 -3.52
CA ALA A 50 -3.69 5.65 -4.79
C ALA A 50 -2.39 6.48 -4.70
N ALA A 51 -2.10 7.10 -3.55
CA ALA A 51 -1.02 8.08 -3.40
C ALA A 51 -1.12 9.20 -4.47
N ASP A 52 -0.17 9.26 -5.40
CA ASP A 52 -0.18 10.20 -6.54
C ASP A 52 -0.83 9.62 -7.81
N GLY A 53 -1.31 8.38 -7.80
CA GLY A 53 -1.97 7.72 -8.94
C GLY A 53 -1.02 7.18 -10.01
N ALA A 54 0.27 7.45 -9.93
CA ALA A 54 1.22 7.06 -10.97
C ALA A 54 1.41 5.54 -11.07
N ASN A 55 1.35 4.85 -9.94
CA ASN A 55 1.60 3.40 -9.89
C ASN A 55 0.51 2.59 -10.62
N SER A 56 -0.77 2.95 -10.54
CA SER A 56 -1.87 2.23 -11.20
C SER A 56 -2.09 2.64 -12.67
N SER A 57 -1.41 3.67 -13.15
CA SER A 57 -1.64 4.28 -14.46
C SER A 57 -1.54 3.29 -15.62
N ARG A 58 -0.50 2.45 -15.65
CA ARG A 58 -0.30 1.46 -16.70
C ARG A 58 -1.38 0.37 -16.67
N LEU A 59 -1.67 -0.15 -15.49
CA LEU A 59 -2.71 -1.16 -15.29
C LEU A 59 -4.07 -0.65 -15.78
N PHE A 60 -4.42 0.60 -15.42
CA PHE A 60 -5.68 1.20 -15.85
C PHE A 60 -5.69 1.47 -17.35
N GLY A 61 -4.58 1.94 -17.93
CA GLY A 61 -4.46 2.13 -19.37
C GLY A 61 -4.71 0.84 -20.15
N ASN A 62 -4.12 -0.28 -19.72
CA ASN A 62 -4.30 -1.59 -20.35
C ASN A 62 -5.74 -2.11 -20.18
N SER A 63 -6.33 -1.93 -18.99
CA SER A 63 -7.73 -2.29 -18.73
C SER A 63 -8.70 -1.49 -19.62
N ILE A 64 -8.49 -0.18 -19.76
CA ILE A 64 -9.25 0.70 -20.64
C ILE A 64 -9.09 0.27 -22.10
N GLY A 65 -7.84 -0.02 -22.51
CA GLY A 65 -7.57 -0.51 -23.86
C GLY A 65 -8.32 -1.80 -24.17
N TYR A 66 -8.43 -2.71 -23.20
CA TYR A 66 -9.23 -3.93 -23.34
C TYR A 66 -10.73 -3.62 -23.47
N ILE A 67 -11.30 -2.80 -22.59
CA ILE A 67 -12.71 -2.40 -22.62
C ILE A 67 -13.07 -1.76 -23.97
N ARG A 68 -12.19 -0.94 -24.51
CA ARG A 68 -12.40 -0.22 -25.77
C ARG A 68 -12.30 -1.07 -27.02
N LYS A 69 -11.60 -2.19 -26.98
CA LYS A 69 -11.66 -3.19 -28.09
C LYS A 69 -13.08 -3.68 -28.32
N VAL A 70 -13.87 -3.73 -27.26
CA VAL A 70 -15.25 -4.23 -27.26
C VAL A 70 -16.25 -3.10 -27.37
N HIS A 71 -15.97 -1.99 -26.67
CA HIS A 71 -16.83 -0.80 -26.61
C HIS A 71 -16.00 0.46 -26.83
N PRO A 72 -15.70 0.82 -28.10
CA PRO A 72 -14.77 1.92 -28.42
C PRO A 72 -15.12 3.26 -27.78
N GLN A 73 -16.41 3.56 -27.61
CA GLN A 73 -16.90 4.82 -27.07
C GLN A 73 -17.29 4.76 -25.58
N ARG A 74 -16.96 3.67 -24.87
CA ARG A 74 -17.33 3.54 -23.44
C ARG A 74 -16.72 4.67 -22.63
N ARG A 75 -17.56 5.39 -21.90
CA ARG A 75 -17.11 6.35 -20.89
C ARG A 75 -16.45 5.60 -19.73
N ILE A 76 -15.30 6.10 -19.30
CA ILE A 76 -14.53 5.54 -18.18
C ILE A 76 -14.41 6.59 -17.09
N ARG A 77 -14.70 6.19 -15.86
CA ARG A 77 -14.45 6.99 -14.67
C ARG A 77 -13.36 6.35 -13.85
N LEU A 78 -12.29 7.10 -13.59
CA LEU A 78 -11.21 6.71 -12.69
C LEU A 78 -11.37 7.45 -11.38
N VAL A 79 -11.43 6.72 -10.27
CA VAL A 79 -11.58 7.28 -8.91
C VAL A 79 -10.33 6.93 -8.12
N TYR A 80 -9.58 7.94 -7.72
CA TYR A 80 -8.37 7.79 -6.91
C TYR A 80 -8.66 8.25 -5.48
N VAL A 81 -8.45 7.37 -4.51
CA VAL A 81 -8.80 7.61 -3.10
C VAL A 81 -7.55 7.56 -2.24
N ASP A 82 -7.22 8.66 -1.59
CA ASP A 82 -6.12 8.73 -0.64
C ASP A 82 -6.32 9.88 0.35
N ILE A 83 -5.68 9.82 1.51
CA ILE A 83 -5.64 10.92 2.49
C ILE A 83 -4.58 11.97 2.17
N ALA A 84 -3.67 11.67 1.25
CA ALA A 84 -2.55 12.53 0.86
C ALA A 84 -3.01 13.84 0.22
N ASP A 85 -2.10 14.79 0.11
CA ASP A 85 -2.34 16.04 -0.61
C ASP A 85 -2.60 15.73 -2.09
N PRO A 86 -3.62 16.34 -2.73
CA PRO A 86 -3.95 16.10 -4.13
C PRO A 86 -2.96 16.74 -5.13
N ALA A 87 -2.05 17.62 -4.70
CA ALA A 87 -1.16 18.33 -5.61
C ALA A 87 -0.21 17.38 -6.39
N PRO A 88 0.37 16.31 -5.81
CA PRO A 88 1.12 15.31 -6.57
C PRO A 88 0.26 14.59 -7.63
N PHE A 89 -0.97 14.21 -7.28
CA PHE A 89 -1.93 13.61 -8.21
C PHE A 89 -2.24 14.57 -9.37
N ASN A 90 -2.53 15.83 -9.10
CA ASN A 90 -2.85 16.82 -10.13
C ASN A 90 -1.69 17.00 -11.12
N ARG A 91 -0.43 17.00 -10.63
CA ARG A 91 0.76 17.03 -11.50
C ARG A 91 0.89 15.78 -12.35
N PHE A 92 0.71 14.62 -11.74
CA PHE A 92 0.73 13.34 -12.46
C PHE A 92 -0.37 13.30 -13.53
N TRP A 93 -1.61 13.64 -13.17
CA TRP A 93 -2.74 13.59 -14.09
C TRP A 93 -2.55 14.53 -15.29
N ALA A 94 -2.07 15.75 -15.07
CA ALA A 94 -1.79 16.71 -16.13
C ALA A 94 -0.75 16.24 -17.17
N GLN A 95 0.06 15.24 -16.83
CA GLN A 95 1.12 14.67 -17.69
C GLN A 95 0.80 13.22 -18.11
N SER A 96 -0.33 12.67 -17.65
CA SER A 96 -0.69 11.28 -17.91
C SER A 96 -1.30 11.12 -19.30
N HIS A 97 -0.85 10.10 -20.02
CA HIS A 97 -1.50 9.69 -21.28
C HIS A 97 -2.97 9.34 -21.11
N LEU A 98 -3.41 8.97 -19.89
CA LEU A 98 -4.83 8.70 -19.60
C LEU A 98 -5.68 9.96 -19.67
N ALA A 99 -5.11 11.14 -19.36
CA ALA A 99 -5.82 12.42 -19.46
C ALA A 99 -6.03 12.88 -20.92
N GLU A 100 -5.22 12.36 -21.85
CA GLU A 100 -5.33 12.66 -23.28
C GLU A 100 -6.34 11.74 -23.99
N MET A 101 -6.78 10.66 -23.34
CA MET A 101 -7.72 9.72 -23.95
C MET A 101 -9.15 10.27 -23.88
N GLU A 102 -9.88 10.18 -24.99
CA GLU A 102 -11.29 10.60 -25.06
C GLU A 102 -12.18 9.80 -24.11
N ASN A 103 -13.26 10.43 -23.61
CA ASN A 103 -14.26 9.80 -22.76
C ASN A 103 -13.68 9.20 -21.45
N ILE A 104 -12.58 9.76 -20.93
CA ILE A 104 -12.05 9.44 -19.60
C ILE A 104 -12.22 10.64 -18.70
N GLU A 105 -12.78 10.42 -17.51
CA GLU A 105 -12.79 11.37 -16.41
C GLU A 105 -12.05 10.79 -15.21
N ALA A 106 -11.26 11.60 -14.50
CA ALA A 106 -10.60 11.22 -13.26
C ALA A 106 -11.06 12.11 -12.12
N GLN A 107 -11.23 11.49 -10.96
CA GLN A 107 -11.58 12.18 -9.73
C GLN A 107 -10.62 11.71 -8.62
N TYR A 108 -9.97 12.66 -7.93
CA TYR A 108 -9.25 12.39 -6.70
C TYR A 108 -10.16 12.71 -5.51
N ILE A 109 -10.33 11.73 -4.61
CA ILE A 109 -11.13 11.88 -3.39
C ILE A 109 -10.15 11.84 -2.21
N ARG A 110 -9.92 13.01 -1.60
CA ARG A 110 -9.09 13.12 -0.40
C ARG A 110 -9.83 12.59 0.81
N ARG A 111 -9.76 11.28 1.02
CA ARG A 111 -10.45 10.56 2.09
C ARG A 111 -9.73 9.26 2.42
N SER A 112 -9.90 8.77 3.64
CA SER A 112 -9.44 7.43 4.00
C SER A 112 -10.21 6.37 3.21
N PHE A 113 -9.50 5.37 2.70
CA PHE A 113 -10.14 4.22 2.05
C PHE A 113 -10.94 3.33 3.03
N TYR A 114 -10.88 3.60 4.32
CA TYR A 114 -11.75 2.99 5.33
C TYR A 114 -13.12 3.70 5.47
N GLU A 115 -13.26 4.86 4.84
CA GLU A 115 -14.50 5.66 4.85
C GLU A 115 -15.31 5.43 3.54
N PRO A 116 -16.64 5.69 3.55
CA PRO A 116 -17.47 5.58 2.35
C PRO A 116 -17.14 6.65 1.32
N LEU A 117 -17.19 6.32 0.02
CA LEU A 117 -17.05 7.29 -1.08
C LEU A 117 -18.35 8.02 -1.41
N GLY A 118 -19.48 7.50 -0.97
CA GLY A 118 -20.80 8.11 -1.16
C GLY A 118 -21.59 7.67 -2.42
N SER A 119 -20.98 6.89 -3.31
CA SER A 119 -21.64 6.41 -4.54
C SER A 119 -21.96 4.93 -4.41
N ALA A 120 -23.20 4.57 -4.09
CA ALA A 120 -23.62 3.16 -4.01
C ALA A 120 -23.70 2.52 -5.40
N GLY A 121 -23.26 1.26 -5.52
CA GLY A 121 -23.42 0.43 -6.73
C GLY A 121 -22.88 1.06 -8.02
N SER A 122 -21.74 1.73 -7.96
CA SER A 122 -21.18 2.47 -9.10
C SER A 122 -19.77 2.02 -9.53
N VAL A 123 -19.04 1.28 -8.69
CA VAL A 123 -17.68 0.83 -8.98
C VAL A 123 -17.73 -0.56 -9.59
N HIS A 124 -17.09 -0.76 -10.74
CA HIS A 124 -17.02 -2.05 -11.44
C HIS A 124 -15.75 -2.82 -11.10
N ILE A 125 -14.63 -2.10 -10.98
CA ILE A 125 -13.37 -2.65 -10.48
C ILE A 125 -12.88 -1.76 -9.36
N GLY A 126 -12.73 -2.33 -8.15
CA GLY A 126 -11.97 -1.77 -7.06
C GLY A 126 -10.56 -2.36 -7.06
N PHE A 127 -9.56 -1.52 -6.92
CA PHE A 127 -8.16 -1.90 -6.83
C PHE A 127 -7.53 -1.30 -5.59
N SER A 128 -6.66 -2.04 -4.92
CA SER A 128 -5.79 -1.52 -3.85
C SER A 128 -4.46 -2.24 -3.90
N SER A 129 -3.38 -1.50 -3.94
CA SER A 129 -2.02 -2.04 -3.93
C SER A 129 -1.18 -1.36 -2.86
N THR A 130 -0.52 -2.15 -2.01
CA THR A 130 0.46 -1.68 -1.02
C THR A 130 -0.11 -0.60 -0.08
N SER A 131 -1.37 -0.72 0.33
CA SER A 131 -2.06 0.31 1.11
C SER A 131 -2.78 -0.21 2.36
N LEU A 132 -3.47 -1.35 2.29
CA LEU A 132 -4.34 -1.85 3.38
C LEU A 132 -3.59 -2.44 4.59
N HIS A 133 -2.28 -2.38 4.62
CA HIS A 133 -1.48 -2.65 5.81
C HIS A 133 -1.41 -1.45 6.77
N TRP A 134 -1.69 -0.23 6.29
CA TRP A 134 -1.80 0.96 7.13
C TRP A 134 -3.06 0.90 7.99
N LEU A 135 -2.90 1.06 9.31
CA LEU A 135 -4.02 1.07 10.25
C LEU A 135 -4.72 2.44 10.28
N ASP A 136 -6.03 2.44 10.47
CA ASP A 136 -6.77 3.69 10.69
C ASP A 136 -6.44 4.29 12.06
N THR A 137 -5.69 5.39 12.05
CA THR A 137 -5.25 6.07 13.27
C THR A 137 -6.30 7.00 13.88
N LYS A 138 -7.37 7.33 13.13
CA LYS A 138 -8.42 8.25 13.60
C LYS A 138 -9.26 7.68 14.73
N THR A 139 -9.37 6.36 14.81
CA THR A 139 -10.29 5.67 15.74
C THR A 139 -9.62 5.15 17.00
N ILE A 140 -8.33 5.45 17.21
CA ILE A 140 -7.53 4.92 18.32
C ILE A 140 -6.83 6.03 19.11
N SER A 141 -6.62 5.77 20.40
CA SER A 141 -5.90 6.71 21.27
C SER A 141 -4.41 6.74 20.94
N ALA A 142 -3.77 7.88 21.16
CA ALA A 142 -2.31 8.04 20.95
C ALA A 142 -1.47 7.02 21.73
N GLY A 143 -1.95 6.59 22.91
CA GLY A 143 -1.25 5.57 23.72
C GLY A 143 -1.27 4.15 23.13
N PHE A 144 -2.13 3.87 22.15
CA PHE A 144 -2.19 2.55 21.49
C PHE A 144 -0.88 2.17 20.81
N PHE A 145 -0.18 3.14 20.21
CA PHE A 145 1.06 2.93 19.46
C PHE A 145 2.33 3.05 20.33
N ARG A 146 2.21 3.37 21.62
CA ARG A 146 3.37 3.46 22.50
C ARG A 146 3.92 2.08 22.82
N HIS A 147 5.17 1.84 22.43
CA HIS A 147 5.84 0.59 22.77
C HIS A 147 7.35 0.77 22.93
N PRO A 148 7.92 0.38 24.11
CA PRO A 148 9.31 0.71 24.48
C PRO A 148 10.39 -0.04 23.69
N ALA A 149 10.04 -1.05 22.93
CA ALA A 149 11.01 -1.94 22.30
C ALA A 149 10.83 -2.12 20.80
N CYS A 150 9.74 -1.61 20.24
CA CYS A 150 9.34 -1.88 18.85
C CYS A 150 8.82 -0.61 18.19
N ILE A 151 9.09 -0.47 16.91
CA ILE A 151 8.58 0.64 16.08
C ILE A 151 7.51 0.17 15.09
N GLN A 152 7.15 -1.13 15.12
CA GLN A 152 6.21 -1.73 14.17
C GLN A 152 5.58 -3.00 14.77
N ALA A 153 4.33 -3.27 14.43
CA ALA A 153 3.52 -4.32 15.04
C ALA A 153 4.04 -5.76 14.84
N ASN A 154 4.68 -6.06 13.70
CA ASN A 154 5.23 -7.40 13.45
C ASN A 154 6.48 -7.73 14.29
N GLN A 155 7.09 -6.73 14.94
CA GLN A 155 8.15 -6.92 15.94
C GLN A 155 7.61 -7.36 17.31
N LEU A 156 6.29 -7.32 17.51
CA LEU A 156 5.61 -7.67 18.75
C LEU A 156 5.21 -9.14 18.79
N SER A 157 4.98 -9.64 20.00
CA SER A 157 4.50 -11.00 20.25
C SER A 157 3.38 -11.03 21.31
N GLY A 158 2.75 -12.17 21.50
CA GLY A 158 1.80 -12.41 22.56
C GLY A 158 0.63 -11.44 22.60
N TYR A 159 0.36 -10.85 23.78
CA TYR A 159 -0.77 -9.96 24.00
C TYR A 159 -0.69 -8.66 23.19
N ASP A 160 0.49 -8.06 23.11
CA ASP A 160 0.66 -6.77 22.40
C ASP A 160 0.43 -6.93 20.89
N ARG A 161 0.95 -8.00 20.27
CA ARG A 161 0.63 -8.29 18.87
C ARG A 161 -0.89 -8.48 18.65
N ARG A 162 -1.58 -9.18 19.55
CA ARG A 162 -3.04 -9.42 19.41
C ARG A 162 -3.86 -8.13 19.31
N LYS A 163 -3.47 -7.05 20.02
CA LYS A 163 -4.15 -5.75 19.91
C LYS A 163 -4.12 -5.22 18.47
N PHE A 164 -2.98 -5.36 17.79
CA PHE A 164 -2.83 -4.92 16.41
C PHE A 164 -3.58 -5.83 15.43
N VAL A 165 -3.63 -7.13 15.68
CA VAL A 165 -4.45 -8.07 14.92
C VAL A 165 -5.93 -7.65 14.99
N GLU A 166 -6.47 -7.38 16.16
CA GLU A 166 -7.87 -6.98 16.31
C GLU A 166 -8.15 -5.60 15.68
N LYS A 167 -7.21 -4.66 15.80
CA LYS A 167 -7.33 -3.37 15.11
C LYS A 167 -7.35 -3.54 13.59
N TRP A 168 -6.41 -4.31 13.03
CA TRP A 168 -6.35 -4.63 11.61
C TRP A 168 -7.65 -5.30 11.13
N LYS A 169 -8.17 -6.28 11.85
CA LYS A 169 -9.45 -6.92 11.52
C LYS A 169 -10.60 -5.91 11.49
N SER A 170 -10.66 -5.02 12.48
CA SER A 170 -11.69 -3.96 12.55
C SER A 170 -11.62 -3.04 11.34
N ASP A 171 -10.41 -2.64 10.93
CA ASP A 171 -10.19 -1.77 9.78
C ASP A 171 -10.59 -2.45 8.48
N TRP A 172 -10.19 -3.70 8.30
CA TRP A 172 -10.54 -4.48 7.12
C TRP A 172 -12.05 -4.77 7.03
N ARG A 173 -12.72 -5.07 8.14
CA ARG A 173 -14.20 -5.19 8.15
C ARG A 173 -14.86 -3.87 7.73
N SER A 174 -14.33 -2.73 8.16
CA SER A 174 -14.82 -1.41 7.73
C SER A 174 -14.57 -1.20 6.25
N PHE A 175 -13.37 -1.52 5.74
CA PHE A 175 -13.07 -1.47 4.31
C PHE A 175 -14.06 -2.32 3.50
N PHE A 176 -14.22 -3.59 3.79
CA PHE A 176 -15.12 -4.48 3.06
C PHE A 176 -16.57 -4.04 3.13
N ARG A 177 -17.04 -3.54 4.29
CA ARG A 177 -18.39 -3.01 4.44
C ARG A 177 -18.64 -1.83 3.48
N GLU A 178 -17.72 -0.90 3.38
CA GLU A 178 -17.89 0.24 2.48
C GLU A 178 -17.75 -0.18 1.01
N ARG A 179 -16.82 -1.07 0.69
CA ARG A 179 -16.66 -1.59 -0.69
C ARG A 179 -17.87 -2.41 -1.14
N SER A 180 -18.52 -3.15 -0.22
CA SER A 180 -19.74 -3.89 -0.55
C SER A 180 -20.90 -2.98 -0.98
N ARG A 181 -20.94 -1.74 -0.49
CA ARG A 181 -21.92 -0.74 -0.87
C ARG A 181 -21.63 -0.07 -2.20
N GLU A 182 -20.35 0.11 -2.50
CA GLU A 182 -19.87 0.89 -3.64
C GLU A 182 -19.76 0.07 -4.92
N LEU A 183 -19.36 -1.20 -4.82
CA LEU A 183 -19.26 -2.05 -6.01
C LEU A 183 -20.65 -2.39 -6.55
N VAL A 184 -20.73 -2.52 -7.86
CA VAL A 184 -21.90 -3.12 -8.54
C VAL A 184 -21.99 -4.61 -8.21
N GLY A 185 -23.17 -5.22 -8.31
CA GLY A 185 -23.29 -6.68 -8.24
C GLY A 185 -22.44 -7.33 -9.33
N GLY A 186 -21.64 -8.34 -8.97
CA GLY A 186 -20.63 -8.94 -9.86
C GLY A 186 -19.35 -8.13 -10.05
N GLY A 187 -19.24 -6.93 -9.44
CA GLY A 187 -18.02 -6.11 -9.49
C GLY A 187 -16.84 -6.79 -8.80
N MET A 188 -15.62 -6.55 -9.29
CA MET A 188 -14.39 -7.16 -8.81
C MET A 188 -13.62 -6.22 -7.86
N LEU A 189 -13.11 -6.78 -6.78
CA LEU A 189 -12.17 -6.13 -5.87
C LEU A 189 -10.83 -6.85 -5.91
N TRP A 190 -9.79 -6.17 -6.39
CA TRP A 190 -8.43 -6.67 -6.43
C TRP A 190 -7.56 -6.03 -5.36
N LEU A 191 -6.94 -6.87 -4.53
CA LEU A 191 -6.08 -6.46 -3.43
C LEU A 191 -4.69 -7.07 -3.62
N ALA A 192 -3.68 -6.23 -3.80
CA ALA A 192 -2.27 -6.60 -3.73
C ALA A 192 -1.70 -6.11 -2.39
N ASN A 193 -1.86 -6.91 -1.35
CA ASN A 193 -1.59 -6.47 0.01
C ASN A 193 -0.26 -7.02 0.53
N LEU A 194 0.49 -6.18 1.26
CA LEU A 194 1.69 -6.63 1.96
C LEU A 194 1.32 -7.63 3.04
N THR A 195 2.09 -8.71 3.16
CA THR A 195 1.82 -9.83 4.06
C THR A 195 3.08 -10.30 4.78
N SER A 196 2.92 -10.91 5.95
CA SER A 196 4.00 -11.57 6.68
C SER A 196 3.93 -13.08 6.47
N PHE A 197 5.08 -13.72 6.22
CA PHE A 197 5.19 -15.18 6.20
C PHE A 197 5.60 -15.77 7.55
N GLY A 198 5.63 -14.91 8.59
CA GLY A 198 6.03 -15.28 9.94
C GLY A 198 7.53 -15.11 10.20
N GLY A 199 7.92 -15.10 11.48
CA GLY A 199 9.30 -14.81 11.90
C GLY A 199 9.77 -13.45 11.35
N ASP A 200 10.97 -13.41 10.79
CA ASP A 200 11.56 -12.22 10.18
C ASP A 200 11.18 -12.05 8.69
N GLN A 201 10.28 -12.88 8.15
CA GLN A 201 9.85 -12.82 6.76
C GLN A 201 8.61 -11.95 6.59
N TRP A 202 8.80 -10.65 6.71
CA TRP A 202 7.77 -9.64 6.48
C TRP A 202 8.34 -8.44 5.71
N PRO A 203 7.49 -7.65 5.06
CA PRO A 203 7.92 -6.65 4.08
C PRO A 203 8.93 -5.67 4.65
N ALA A 204 10.05 -5.50 3.94
CA ALA A 204 11.13 -4.57 4.28
C ALA A 204 11.67 -4.71 5.72
N SER A 205 11.54 -5.88 6.36
CA SER A 205 11.95 -6.12 7.74
C SER A 205 13.36 -5.62 8.08
N PRO A 206 14.38 -5.70 7.19
CA PRO A 206 15.69 -5.11 7.47
C PRO A 206 15.65 -3.59 7.67
N GLY A 207 14.78 -2.87 6.96
CA GLY A 207 14.62 -1.43 7.12
C GLY A 207 14.03 -1.06 8.48
N TYR A 208 12.97 -1.75 8.89
CA TYR A 208 12.34 -1.56 10.21
C TYR A 208 13.29 -1.92 11.36
N ASN A 209 14.00 -3.05 11.25
CA ASN A 209 14.94 -3.48 12.28
C ASN A 209 16.09 -2.47 12.43
N ASN A 210 16.67 -2.01 11.33
CA ASN A 210 17.71 -0.99 11.36
C ASN A 210 17.20 0.33 11.97
N LEU A 211 16.00 0.79 11.61
CA LEU A 211 15.40 2.00 12.20
C LEU A 211 15.20 1.85 13.70
N ARG A 212 14.65 0.73 14.15
CA ARG A 212 14.48 0.44 15.59
C ARG A 212 15.81 0.52 16.34
N ASP A 213 16.83 -0.13 15.79
CA ASP A 213 18.13 -0.19 16.44
C ASP A 213 18.84 1.18 16.46
N ILE A 214 18.65 2.01 15.41
CA ILE A 214 19.15 3.39 15.38
C ILE A 214 18.43 4.25 16.42
N CYS A 215 17.10 4.17 16.52
CA CYS A 215 16.34 4.93 17.51
C CYS A 215 16.76 4.52 18.95
N ARG A 216 17.00 3.24 19.18
CA ARG A 216 17.52 2.76 20.48
C ARG A 216 18.92 3.30 20.77
N THR A 217 19.83 3.28 19.80
CA THR A 217 21.16 3.87 19.94
C THR A 217 21.08 5.36 20.27
N LEU A 218 20.22 6.12 19.61
CA LEU A 218 20.03 7.55 19.93
C LEU A 218 19.49 7.79 21.34
N TYR A 219 18.66 6.89 21.85
CA TYR A 219 18.22 6.93 23.25
C TYR A 219 19.37 6.63 24.21
N ASP A 220 20.16 5.59 23.95
CA ASP A 220 21.31 5.21 24.79
C ASP A 220 22.40 6.31 24.79
N GLU A 221 22.54 7.06 23.70
CA GLU A 221 23.39 8.23 23.57
C GLU A 221 22.82 9.50 24.26
N GLY A 222 21.57 9.44 24.76
CA GLY A 222 20.88 10.59 25.36
C GLY A 222 20.41 11.65 24.36
N CYS A 223 20.38 11.33 23.06
CA CYS A 223 19.94 12.24 22.00
C CYS A 223 18.42 12.37 21.93
N ILE A 224 17.67 11.35 22.34
CA ILE A 224 16.22 11.35 22.47
C ILE A 224 15.80 10.85 23.87
N SER A 225 14.65 11.32 24.32
CA SER A 225 14.06 10.90 25.59
C SER A 225 13.42 9.50 25.49
N ARG A 226 13.14 8.90 26.65
CA ARG A 226 12.37 7.65 26.72
C ARG A 226 10.98 7.82 26.13
N GLU A 227 10.33 8.95 26.37
CA GLU A 227 9.00 9.23 25.84
C GLU A 227 9.01 9.29 24.30
N GLU A 228 10.00 9.91 23.70
CA GLU A 228 10.16 9.95 22.25
C GLU A 228 10.39 8.57 21.67
N LEU A 229 11.29 7.77 22.28
CA LEU A 229 11.51 6.41 21.83
C LEU A 229 10.22 5.58 21.86
N ASP A 230 9.43 5.70 22.93
CA ASP A 230 8.16 4.97 23.10
C ASP A 230 7.06 5.47 22.13
N ASN A 231 7.15 6.72 21.67
CA ASN A 231 6.20 7.33 20.73
C ASN A 231 6.56 7.08 19.25
N ILE A 232 7.80 6.68 18.94
CA ILE A 232 8.20 6.35 17.56
C ILE A 232 7.58 5.00 17.19
N PHE A 233 6.49 5.05 16.41
CA PHE A 233 5.82 3.85 15.93
C PHE A 233 5.23 4.07 14.53
N ILE A 234 5.44 3.08 13.65
CA ILE A 234 4.88 3.08 12.30
C ILE A 234 3.55 2.32 12.37
N PRO A 235 2.41 2.99 12.10
CA PRO A 235 1.08 2.45 12.34
C PRO A 235 0.63 1.51 11.21
N ASP A 236 1.37 0.44 11.00
CA ASP A 236 1.07 -0.61 10.03
C ASP A 236 1.04 -2.00 10.68
N TYR A 237 0.42 -2.93 9.99
CA TYR A 237 0.39 -4.34 10.36
C TYR A 237 0.38 -5.22 9.11
N PHE A 238 1.35 -6.12 9.02
CA PHE A 238 1.42 -7.11 7.95
C PHE A 238 0.79 -8.43 8.41
N ALA A 239 -0.50 -8.57 8.10
CA ALA A 239 -1.23 -9.79 8.38
C ALA A 239 -0.65 -10.98 7.60
N THR A 240 -0.75 -12.18 8.16
CA THR A 240 -0.40 -13.40 7.43
C THR A 240 -1.45 -13.75 6.38
N PRO A 241 -1.12 -14.54 5.35
CA PRO A 241 -2.11 -15.03 4.40
C PRO A 241 -3.26 -15.78 5.07
N GLU A 242 -2.98 -16.52 6.13
CA GLU A 242 -4.00 -17.22 6.91
C GLU A 242 -4.93 -16.24 7.66
N GLU A 243 -4.38 -15.20 8.31
CA GLU A 243 -5.17 -14.14 8.94
C GLU A 243 -6.08 -13.44 7.93
N MET A 244 -5.59 -13.16 6.72
CA MET A 244 -6.37 -12.54 5.63
C MET A 244 -7.48 -13.47 5.15
N ARG A 245 -7.18 -14.76 4.90
CA ARG A 245 -8.16 -15.76 4.50
C ARG A 245 -9.27 -15.88 5.54
N ASN A 246 -8.90 -16.09 6.80
CA ASN A 246 -9.86 -16.24 7.90
C ASN A 246 -10.78 -15.02 8.01
N LEU A 247 -10.26 -13.81 7.77
CA LEU A 247 -11.07 -12.60 7.83
C LEU A 247 -12.09 -12.53 6.68
N VAL A 248 -11.68 -12.82 5.44
CA VAL A 248 -12.61 -12.74 4.29
C VAL A 248 -13.66 -13.86 4.29
N GLU A 249 -13.39 -14.95 5.00
CA GLU A 249 -14.32 -16.05 5.23
C GLU A 249 -15.31 -15.80 6.38
N GLU A 250 -15.16 -14.70 7.14
CA GLU A 250 -16.17 -14.31 8.15
C GLU A 250 -17.52 -14.03 7.48
N ASP A 251 -18.62 -14.45 8.12
CA ASP A 251 -19.99 -14.28 7.58
C ASP A 251 -20.30 -12.84 7.18
N ALA A 252 -19.80 -11.87 7.95
CA ALA A 252 -19.99 -10.45 7.70
C ALA A 252 -19.38 -9.97 6.36
N ILE A 253 -18.40 -10.68 5.83
CA ILE A 253 -17.75 -10.37 4.54
C ILE A 253 -18.23 -11.33 3.47
N ARG A 254 -18.26 -12.64 3.76
CA ARG A 254 -18.64 -13.70 2.82
C ARG A 254 -20.05 -13.54 2.25
N GLN A 255 -20.99 -12.97 3.02
CA GLN A 255 -22.32 -12.66 2.50
C GLN A 255 -22.34 -11.61 1.38
N HIS A 256 -21.26 -10.86 1.22
CA HIS A 256 -21.13 -9.79 0.21
C HIS A 256 -20.08 -10.08 -0.85
N PHE A 257 -19.11 -10.95 -0.56
CA PHE A 257 -17.98 -11.21 -1.44
C PHE A 257 -17.64 -12.69 -1.52
N SER A 258 -17.40 -13.19 -2.74
CA SER A 258 -16.77 -14.49 -2.99
C SER A 258 -15.28 -14.30 -3.26
N LEU A 259 -14.42 -14.97 -2.50
CA LEU A 259 -12.98 -15.05 -2.79
C LEU A 259 -12.76 -15.96 -3.99
N LYS A 260 -12.34 -15.42 -5.14
CA LYS A 260 -12.09 -16.14 -6.40
C LYS A 260 -10.63 -16.48 -6.62
N TYR A 261 -9.73 -15.68 -6.05
CA TYR A 261 -8.29 -15.87 -6.21
C TYR A 261 -7.57 -15.47 -4.93
N MET A 262 -6.58 -16.23 -4.54
CA MET A 262 -5.64 -15.89 -3.49
C MET A 262 -4.31 -16.59 -3.75
N ASP A 263 -3.23 -15.82 -3.81
CA ASP A 263 -1.87 -16.31 -4.01
C ASP A 263 -0.88 -15.45 -3.23
N THR A 264 0.30 -15.98 -2.99
CA THR A 264 1.36 -15.29 -2.25
C THR A 264 2.66 -15.28 -3.03
N MET A 265 3.41 -14.21 -2.90
CA MET A 265 4.70 -14.10 -3.54
C MET A 265 5.67 -13.18 -2.81
N THR A 266 6.95 -13.35 -3.09
CA THR A 266 7.98 -12.40 -2.70
C THR A 266 8.45 -11.63 -3.93
N VAL A 267 8.35 -10.31 -3.87
CA VAL A 267 8.94 -9.41 -4.86
C VAL A 267 10.33 -9.01 -4.36
N PRO A 268 11.40 -9.40 -5.05
CA PRO A 268 12.76 -9.07 -4.65
C PRO A 268 13.00 -7.56 -4.68
N CYS A 269 13.90 -7.10 -3.81
CA CYS A 269 14.35 -5.71 -3.85
C CYS A 269 15.07 -5.40 -5.17
N ALA A 270 14.48 -4.53 -5.99
CA ALA A 270 15.01 -4.19 -7.30
C ALA A 270 16.41 -3.54 -7.23
N TYR A 271 16.64 -2.68 -6.24
CA TYR A 271 17.92 -2.03 -6.03
C TYR A 271 19.01 -3.04 -5.69
N PHE A 272 18.72 -3.94 -4.75
CA PHE A 272 19.67 -4.98 -4.34
C PHE A 272 19.93 -5.97 -5.49
N SER A 273 18.90 -6.40 -6.21
CA SER A 273 19.05 -7.33 -7.34
C SER A 273 19.96 -6.77 -8.44
N ARG A 274 19.94 -5.44 -8.67
CA ARG A 274 20.82 -4.79 -9.63
C ARG A 274 22.26 -4.65 -9.13
N ALA A 275 22.46 -4.52 -7.82
CA ALA A 275 23.77 -4.23 -7.21
C ALA A 275 24.51 -5.46 -6.70
N CYS A 276 23.83 -6.57 -6.39
CA CYS A 276 24.37 -7.71 -5.65
C CYS A 276 25.63 -8.33 -6.26
N GLY A 277 25.78 -8.32 -7.59
CA GLY A 277 26.97 -8.81 -8.29
C GLY A 277 28.19 -7.87 -8.25
N SER A 278 28.03 -6.63 -7.77
CA SER A 278 29.06 -5.59 -7.77
C SER A 278 29.28 -4.91 -6.43
N LEU A 279 28.90 -5.57 -5.33
CA LEU A 279 29.03 -5.03 -3.96
C LEU A 279 30.48 -4.89 -3.48
N HIS A 280 31.46 -5.43 -4.19
CA HIS A 280 32.87 -5.18 -3.94
C HIS A 280 33.30 -3.75 -4.31
N ASP A 281 32.56 -3.08 -5.23
CA ASP A 281 32.77 -1.68 -5.59
C ASP A 281 32.12 -0.75 -4.55
N ALA A 282 32.93 0.11 -3.92
CA ALA A 282 32.46 1.04 -2.90
C ALA A 282 31.41 2.02 -3.41
N GLY A 283 31.53 2.47 -4.67
CA GLY A 283 30.58 3.37 -5.29
C GLY A 283 29.20 2.70 -5.52
N GLN A 284 29.19 1.42 -5.91
CA GLN A 284 27.94 0.66 -6.05
C GLN A 284 27.29 0.44 -4.68
N ARG A 285 28.08 0.14 -3.63
CA ARG A 285 27.55 0.03 -2.26
C ARG A 285 26.94 1.34 -1.77
N HIS A 286 27.58 2.49 -2.02
CA HIS A 286 27.03 3.80 -1.67
C HIS A 286 25.69 4.06 -2.41
N ARG A 287 25.63 3.81 -3.71
CA ARG A 287 24.39 3.99 -4.48
C ARG A 287 23.26 3.10 -3.96
N LEU A 288 23.56 1.85 -3.63
CA LEU A 288 22.58 0.95 -3.03
C LEU A 288 22.10 1.47 -1.68
N ALA A 289 23.01 1.77 -0.76
CA ALA A 289 22.72 2.24 0.59
C ALA A 289 21.85 3.51 0.55
N HIS A 290 22.23 4.49 -0.26
CA HIS A 290 21.47 5.71 -0.50
C HIS A 290 20.06 5.43 -1.02
N SER A 291 19.93 4.55 -2.02
CA SER A 291 18.61 4.20 -2.58
C SER A 291 17.71 3.53 -1.54
N LEU A 292 18.25 2.59 -0.75
CA LEU A 292 17.49 1.89 0.28
C LEU A 292 17.07 2.82 1.43
N ALA A 293 17.96 3.71 1.87
CA ALA A 293 17.64 4.71 2.90
C ALA A 293 16.51 5.64 2.43
N ARG A 294 16.51 6.07 1.17
CA ARG A 294 15.43 6.87 0.56
C ARG A 294 14.10 6.12 0.50
N VAL A 295 14.12 4.84 0.14
CA VAL A 295 12.90 4.00 0.13
C VAL A 295 12.31 3.92 1.54
N VAL A 296 13.13 3.63 2.54
CA VAL A 296 12.67 3.55 3.94
C VAL A 296 12.15 4.91 4.41
N ARG A 297 12.86 5.99 4.09
CA ARG A 297 12.46 7.36 4.43
C ARG A 297 11.07 7.71 3.88
N ALA A 298 10.79 7.33 2.65
CA ALA A 298 9.55 7.68 1.96
C ALA A 298 8.28 7.19 2.69
N TRP A 299 8.33 6.06 3.38
CA TRP A 299 7.19 5.53 4.10
C TRP A 299 7.27 5.69 5.64
N SER A 300 8.45 5.99 6.23
CA SER A 300 8.61 6.04 7.69
C SER A 300 8.77 7.44 8.27
N GLU A 301 9.20 8.44 7.47
CA GLU A 301 9.54 9.78 7.99
C GLU A 301 8.41 10.45 8.74
N SER A 302 7.17 10.34 8.25
CA SER A 302 6.02 10.95 8.91
C SER A 302 5.81 10.41 10.32
N SER A 303 6.02 9.10 10.51
CA SER A 303 5.88 8.45 11.83
C SER A 303 7.01 8.85 12.78
N LEU A 304 8.25 8.95 12.28
CA LEU A 304 9.38 9.45 13.07
C LEU A 304 9.16 10.89 13.54
N ARG A 305 8.68 11.76 12.64
CA ARG A 305 8.38 13.17 12.97
C ARG A 305 7.27 13.31 14.02
N VAL A 306 6.30 12.43 14.01
CA VAL A 306 5.22 12.41 15.02
C VAL A 306 5.75 11.93 16.38
N GLY A 307 6.68 10.98 16.41
CA GLY A 307 7.24 10.44 17.64
C GLY A 307 8.26 11.36 18.32
N LEU A 308 8.96 12.18 17.54
CA LEU A 308 9.98 13.11 18.05
C LEU A 308 9.36 14.45 18.49
N SER A 309 9.92 15.05 19.54
CA SER A 309 9.57 16.42 19.96
C SER A 309 9.97 17.45 18.90
N PRO A 310 9.30 18.61 18.84
CA PRO A 310 9.67 19.66 17.89
C PRO A 310 11.13 20.12 17.98
N GLY A 311 11.73 20.09 19.18
CA GLY A 311 13.14 20.42 19.39
C GLY A 311 14.11 19.41 18.76
N HIS A 312 13.67 18.18 18.53
CA HIS A 312 14.47 17.10 17.96
C HIS A 312 14.13 16.80 16.48
N ALA A 313 13.34 17.66 15.82
CA ALA A 313 12.97 17.48 14.41
C ALA A 313 14.18 17.35 13.46
N GLY A 314 15.32 17.95 13.79
CA GLY A 314 16.57 17.82 13.04
C GLY A 314 17.23 16.43 13.11
N LEU A 315 16.90 15.62 14.13
CA LEU A 315 17.43 14.25 14.25
C LEU A 315 16.90 13.31 13.18
N VAL A 316 15.81 13.66 12.50
CA VAL A 316 15.27 12.83 11.41
C VAL A 316 16.30 12.63 10.30
N ASP A 317 17.03 13.67 9.91
CA ASP A 317 18.08 13.56 8.89
C ASP A 317 19.26 12.73 9.38
N GLU A 318 19.63 12.85 10.66
CA GLU A 318 20.66 12.01 11.29
C GLU A 318 20.25 10.52 11.32
N ILE A 319 18.98 10.22 11.62
CA ILE A 319 18.45 8.83 11.59
C ILE A 319 18.66 8.22 10.20
N TYR A 320 18.30 8.93 9.13
CA TYR A 320 18.43 8.40 7.77
C TYR A 320 19.87 8.35 7.28
N LYS A 321 20.73 9.24 7.75
CA LYS A 321 22.18 9.14 7.52
C LYS A 321 22.75 7.87 8.15
N ARG A 322 22.45 7.61 9.43
CA ARG A 322 22.87 6.37 10.10
C ARG A 322 22.27 5.12 9.43
N LEU A 323 21.08 5.23 8.88
CA LEU A 323 20.46 4.14 8.12
C LEU A 323 21.21 3.87 6.81
N GLU A 324 21.63 4.92 6.09
CA GLU A 324 22.46 4.80 4.89
C GLU A 324 23.81 4.15 5.23
N ASP A 325 24.46 4.59 6.31
CA ASP A 325 25.71 4.01 6.79
C ASP A 325 25.56 2.51 7.11
N ARG A 326 24.48 2.10 7.78
CA ARG A 326 24.21 0.68 8.06
C ARG A 326 23.99 -0.15 6.80
N PHE A 327 23.25 0.36 5.81
CA PHE A 327 23.08 -0.33 4.52
C PHE A 327 24.39 -0.38 3.72
N TYR A 328 25.30 0.57 3.91
CA TYR A 328 26.63 0.53 3.33
C TYR A 328 27.51 -0.54 3.98
N GLU A 329 27.50 -0.61 5.31
CA GLU A 329 28.30 -1.58 6.06
C GLU A 329 27.82 -3.03 5.85
N VAL A 330 26.49 -3.22 5.89
CA VAL A 330 25.83 -4.52 5.74
C VAL A 330 24.82 -4.43 4.57
N PRO A 331 25.28 -4.58 3.32
CA PRO A 331 24.42 -4.52 2.15
C PRO A 331 23.37 -5.63 2.18
N GLN A 332 22.08 -5.26 2.18
CA GLN A 332 20.97 -6.18 2.17
C GLN A 332 19.78 -5.56 1.41
N GLY A 333 18.94 -6.39 0.84
CA GLY A 333 17.76 -5.91 0.12
C GLY A 333 16.55 -5.69 1.04
N LEU A 334 15.55 -5.00 0.51
CA LEU A 334 14.24 -4.82 1.11
C LEU A 334 13.21 -5.59 0.28
N PRO A 335 13.10 -6.92 0.44
CA PRO A 335 12.08 -7.69 -0.27
C PRO A 335 10.70 -7.39 0.31
N TYR A 336 9.67 -7.51 -0.55
CA TYR A 336 8.29 -7.37 -0.15
C TYR A 336 7.53 -8.66 -0.40
N GLN A 337 6.88 -9.16 0.64
CA GLN A 337 5.95 -10.28 0.56
C GLN A 337 4.56 -9.72 0.27
N TYR A 338 3.87 -10.32 -0.70
CA TYR A 338 2.52 -9.96 -1.07
C TYR A 338 1.57 -11.14 -0.95
N CYS A 339 0.35 -10.82 -0.53
CA CYS A 339 -0.83 -11.65 -0.72
C CYS A 339 -1.72 -10.96 -1.75
N LEU A 340 -1.93 -11.62 -2.88
CA LEU A 340 -2.83 -11.18 -3.95
C LEU A 340 -4.19 -11.81 -3.74
N MET A 341 -5.25 -11.00 -3.78
CA MET A 341 -6.62 -11.46 -3.58
C MET A 341 -7.53 -10.86 -4.62
N GLY A 342 -8.35 -11.71 -5.24
CA GLY A 342 -9.43 -11.31 -6.15
C GLY A 342 -10.77 -11.73 -5.54
N LEU A 343 -11.64 -10.75 -5.26
CA LEU A 343 -12.96 -10.97 -4.70
C LEU A 343 -14.03 -10.43 -5.66
N VAL A 344 -15.13 -11.16 -5.79
CA VAL A 344 -16.28 -10.71 -6.59
C VAL A 344 -17.42 -10.41 -5.63
N LYS A 345 -18.04 -9.22 -5.80
CA LYS A 345 -19.23 -8.87 -5.04
C LYS A 345 -20.41 -9.75 -5.47
N GLU A 346 -21.09 -10.31 -4.50
CA GLU A 346 -22.35 -11.03 -4.74
C GLU A 346 -23.45 -10.10 -5.29
N VAL A 347 -24.37 -10.67 -6.08
CA VAL A 347 -25.46 -9.93 -6.75
C VAL A 347 -26.58 -9.60 -5.77
#